data_bb402f89f72892754398fbb2331fa9f8
#
_entry.id   bb402f89f72892754398fbb2331fa9f8
#
_cell.length_a   1.000
_cell.length_b   1.000
_cell.length_c   1.000
_cell.angle_alpha   90.00
_cell.angle_beta   90.00
_cell.angle_gamma   90.00
#
_symmetry.space_group_name_H-M   'P 1'
#
loop_
_entity.id
_entity.type
_entity.pdbx_description
1 polymer ?
#
loop_
_entity_poly.entity_id
_entity_poly.type
_entity_poly.pdbx_seq_one_letter_code
_entity_poly.pdbx_strand_id
1 'polypeptide(L)'
;MGINAFTKMGNTVTFTANTTAPSPVQAASTSLGGNQYRIINNGTVTVFLGYGSTAAEASNNAVVVTSSQASFPLLPGTDEILTFVPNAYFTGITGANAAVVYITPGDGL
;
A
#
# COMPACT_ATOMS: atom_id res chain seq x y z
N MET A 1 -6.08 25.29 -5.19
CA MET A 1 -5.93 23.87 -4.94
C MET A 1 -4.46 23.53 -4.81
N GLY A 2 -4.18 22.79 -3.81
CA GLY A 2 -2.82 22.33 -3.61
C GLY A 2 -2.52 21.21 -4.59
N ILE A 3 -1.46 21.33 -5.30
CA ILE A 3 -0.92 20.22 -6.05
C ILE A 3 0.04 19.52 -5.12
N ASN A 4 -0.25 18.29 -4.83
CA ASN A 4 0.65 17.51 -4.01
C ASN A 4 1.89 17.18 -4.83
N ALA A 5 2.98 17.84 -4.49
CA ALA A 5 4.25 17.50 -5.06
C ALA A 5 4.69 16.19 -4.45
N PHE A 6 4.72 15.14 -5.24
CA PHE A 6 5.20 13.85 -4.80
C PHE A 6 6.55 13.58 -5.47
N THR A 7 7.59 13.51 -4.68
CA THR A 7 8.93 13.20 -5.19
C THR A 7 9.23 11.73 -4.93
N LYS A 8 9.43 10.97 -5.99
CA LYS A 8 9.77 9.56 -5.89
C LYS A 8 11.15 9.41 -5.23
N MET A 9 11.24 8.56 -4.21
CA MET A 9 12.47 8.37 -3.43
C MET A 9 12.89 6.90 -3.34
N GLY A 10 12.42 6.06 -4.23
CA GLY A 10 12.79 4.66 -4.26
C GLY A 10 12.11 3.94 -5.40
N ASN A 11 12.35 2.65 -5.49
CA ASN A 11 11.76 1.84 -6.54
C ASN A 11 10.31 1.53 -6.22
N THR A 12 9.49 1.49 -7.26
CA THR A 12 8.12 1.01 -7.12
C THR A 12 8.16 -0.50 -6.87
N VAL A 13 7.47 -0.92 -5.83
CA VAL A 13 7.29 -2.34 -5.54
C VAL A 13 5.87 -2.77 -5.88
N THR A 14 5.66 -4.06 -6.03
CA THR A 14 4.35 -4.58 -6.42
C THR A 14 4.04 -5.85 -5.66
N PHE A 15 2.74 -6.07 -5.43
CA PHE A 15 2.25 -7.36 -4.97
C PHE A 15 0.91 -7.63 -5.62
N THR A 16 0.53 -8.90 -5.67
CA THR A 16 -0.79 -9.31 -6.15
C THR A 16 -1.64 -9.69 -4.94
N ALA A 17 -2.61 -8.85 -4.63
CA ALA A 17 -3.57 -9.14 -3.57
C ALA A 17 -4.52 -10.24 -4.03
N ASN A 18 -4.88 -11.12 -3.12
CA ASN A 18 -5.82 -12.21 -3.40
C ASN A 18 -6.62 -12.48 -2.12
N THR A 19 -7.46 -13.51 -2.14
CA THR A 19 -8.25 -13.89 -0.96
C THR A 19 -7.36 -14.35 0.20
N THR A 20 -6.11 -14.70 -0.09
CA THR A 20 -5.06 -14.88 0.92
C THR A 20 -3.99 -13.85 0.63
N ALA A 21 -3.62 -13.06 1.63
CA ALA A 21 -2.63 -12.00 1.45
C ALA A 21 -1.25 -12.61 1.14
N PRO A 22 -0.53 -12.07 0.14
CA PRO A 22 0.83 -12.51 -0.14
C PRO A 22 1.79 -12.04 0.96
N SER A 23 3.03 -12.51 0.90
CA SER A 23 4.07 -12.04 1.79
C SER A 23 4.27 -10.53 1.60
N PRO A 24 4.42 -9.75 2.69
CA PRO A 24 4.59 -8.31 2.54
C PRO A 24 5.85 -7.92 1.77
N VAL A 25 5.74 -6.80 1.05
CA VAL A 25 6.85 -6.20 0.33
C VAL A 25 7.24 -4.90 1.03
N GLN A 26 8.53 -4.59 1.05
CA GLN A 26 9.02 -3.36 1.65
C GLN A 26 9.18 -2.29 0.56
N ALA A 27 8.55 -1.15 0.77
CA ALA A 27 8.75 0.02 -0.10
C ALA A 27 9.86 0.88 0.51
N ALA A 28 11.09 0.53 0.19
CA ALA A 28 12.27 1.16 0.79
C ALA A 28 12.67 2.41 0.01
N SER A 29 12.93 3.49 0.73
CA SER A 29 13.50 4.70 0.14
C SER A 29 15.00 4.52 -0.08
N THR A 30 15.49 5.02 -1.22
CA THR A 30 16.92 5.05 -1.51
C THR A 30 17.58 6.32 -1.01
N SER A 31 16.77 7.27 -0.52
CA SER A 31 17.22 8.56 0.03
C SER A 31 16.70 8.73 1.44
N LEU A 32 17.20 9.72 2.15
CA LEU A 32 16.73 10.00 3.49
C LEU A 32 15.28 10.47 3.47
N GLY A 33 14.48 9.90 4.33
CA GLY A 33 13.28 10.53 4.85
C GLY A 33 11.98 10.26 4.16
N GLY A 34 11.86 9.65 3.05
CA GLY A 34 10.56 9.48 2.41
C GLY A 34 9.55 8.76 3.30
N ASN A 35 8.42 9.41 3.60
CA ASN A 35 7.37 8.84 4.45
C ASN A 35 6.00 8.88 3.80
N GLN A 36 5.94 9.14 2.51
CA GLN A 36 4.71 9.07 1.74
C GLN A 36 4.80 7.95 0.72
N TYR A 37 3.64 7.41 0.38
CA TYR A 37 3.56 6.29 -0.54
C TYR A 37 2.43 6.54 -1.51
N ARG A 38 2.75 6.49 -2.79
CA ARG A 38 1.73 6.51 -3.83
C ARG A 38 1.33 5.07 -4.10
N ILE A 39 0.04 4.79 -3.92
CA ILE A 39 -0.49 3.43 -3.97
C ILE A 39 -1.53 3.36 -5.06
N ILE A 40 -1.35 2.44 -6.00
CA ILE A 40 -2.22 2.28 -7.15
C ILE A 40 -2.79 0.86 -7.14
N ASN A 41 -4.11 0.76 -7.14
CA ASN A 41 -4.79 -0.52 -7.34
C ASN A 41 -5.11 -0.66 -8.83
N ASN A 42 -4.33 -1.47 -9.52
CA ASN A 42 -4.48 -1.71 -10.96
C ASN A 42 -5.35 -2.93 -11.25
N GLY A 43 -6.24 -3.29 -10.35
CA GLY A 43 -7.13 -4.42 -10.51
C GLY A 43 -8.56 -4.00 -10.74
N THR A 44 -9.46 -4.96 -10.69
CA THR A 44 -10.90 -4.76 -10.91
C THR A 44 -11.71 -4.96 -9.64
N VAL A 45 -11.06 -5.23 -8.51
CA VAL A 45 -11.72 -5.44 -7.22
C VAL A 45 -11.04 -4.59 -6.16
N THR A 46 -11.76 -4.30 -5.07
CA THR A 46 -11.21 -3.55 -3.94
C THR A 46 -10.14 -4.37 -3.25
N VAL A 47 -9.01 -3.71 -2.95
CA VAL A 47 -7.93 -4.29 -2.16
C VAL A 47 -7.99 -3.68 -0.76
N PHE A 48 -7.97 -4.52 0.26
CA PHE A 48 -7.85 -4.09 1.65
C PHE A 48 -6.37 -4.14 2.02
N LEU A 49 -5.75 -2.96 2.01
CA LEU A 49 -4.31 -2.81 2.18
C LEU A 49 -3.93 -2.98 3.66
N GLY A 50 -2.97 -3.85 3.92
CA GLY A 50 -2.34 -3.95 5.23
C GLY A 50 -0.95 -3.36 5.16
N TYR A 51 -0.62 -2.48 6.09
CA TYR A 51 0.68 -1.87 6.13
C TYR A 51 1.18 -1.75 7.56
N GLY A 52 2.48 -1.70 7.72
CA GLY A 52 3.09 -1.63 9.03
C GLY A 52 4.58 -1.31 8.93
N SER A 53 5.19 -1.05 10.07
CA SER A 53 6.63 -0.81 10.15
C SER A 53 7.42 -2.12 10.06
N THR A 54 6.76 -3.26 10.21
CA THR A 54 7.35 -4.60 10.05
C THR A 54 6.47 -5.44 9.14
N ALA A 55 7.05 -6.51 8.59
CA ALA A 55 6.30 -7.44 7.76
C ALA A 55 5.14 -8.08 8.54
N ALA A 56 5.35 -8.41 9.80
CA ALA A 56 4.32 -9.02 10.64
C ALA A 56 3.13 -8.08 10.83
N GLU A 57 3.38 -6.79 11.06
CA GLU A 57 2.31 -5.80 11.20
C GLU A 57 1.49 -5.68 9.92
N ALA A 58 2.17 -5.62 8.78
CA ALA A 58 1.48 -5.51 7.50
C ALA A 58 0.58 -6.72 7.27
N SER A 59 1.06 -7.93 7.54
CA SER A 59 0.27 -9.15 7.40
C SER A 59 -0.93 -9.15 8.34
N ASN A 60 -0.75 -8.75 9.58
CA ASN A 60 -1.82 -8.74 10.59
C ASN A 60 -2.90 -7.71 10.25
N ASN A 61 -2.53 -6.63 9.58
CA ASN A 61 -3.45 -5.55 9.24
C ASN A 61 -4.18 -5.77 7.91
N ALA A 62 -3.78 -6.76 7.12
CA ALA A 62 -4.41 -7.04 5.83
C ALA A 62 -5.63 -7.94 6.02
N VAL A 63 -6.77 -7.35 6.32
CA VAL A 63 -8.03 -8.05 6.59
C VAL A 63 -9.16 -7.39 5.80
N VAL A 64 -10.15 -8.20 5.39
CA VAL A 64 -11.36 -7.66 4.76
C VAL A 64 -12.17 -6.92 5.82
N VAL A 65 -12.52 -5.67 5.54
CA VAL A 65 -13.27 -4.86 6.50
C VAL A 65 -14.74 -5.28 6.47
N THR A 66 -15.24 -5.74 7.59
CA THR A 66 -16.65 -6.09 7.76
C THR A 66 -17.35 -5.19 8.78
N SER A 67 -16.61 -4.60 9.70
CA SER A 67 -17.17 -3.64 10.67
C SER A 67 -16.09 -2.64 11.07
N SER A 68 -15.02 -3.09 11.72
CA SER A 68 -13.95 -2.20 12.20
C SER A 68 -12.64 -2.98 12.20
N GLN A 69 -11.88 -2.84 11.14
CA GLN A 69 -10.60 -3.53 10.97
C GLN A 69 -9.52 -2.54 10.56
N ALA A 70 -8.25 -2.99 10.62
CA ALA A 70 -7.10 -2.11 10.48
C ALA A 70 -6.71 -1.81 9.03
N SER A 71 -7.28 -2.51 8.07
CA SER A 71 -6.89 -2.33 6.67
C SER A 71 -7.41 -1.03 6.08
N PHE A 72 -6.74 -0.59 5.02
CA PHE A 72 -7.08 0.63 4.29
C PHE A 72 -7.63 0.23 2.91
N PRO A 73 -8.92 0.48 2.63
CA PRO A 73 -9.50 0.03 1.36
C PRO A 73 -9.03 0.87 0.17
N LEU A 74 -8.63 0.19 -0.89
CA LEU A 74 -8.26 0.79 -2.16
C LEU A 74 -9.26 0.35 -3.21
N LEU A 75 -10.06 1.27 -3.71
CA LEU A 75 -11.02 0.97 -4.76
C LEU A 75 -10.30 0.60 -6.06
N PRO A 76 -10.92 -0.23 -6.92
CA PRO A 76 -10.29 -0.61 -8.19
C PRO A 76 -10.03 0.61 -9.05
N GLY A 77 -8.86 0.65 -9.69
CA GLY A 77 -8.46 1.73 -10.57
C GLY A 77 -8.13 3.05 -9.87
N THR A 78 -7.93 3.04 -8.56
CA THR A 78 -7.65 4.27 -7.81
C THR A 78 -6.18 4.41 -7.48
N ASP A 79 -5.84 5.63 -7.10
CA ASP A 79 -4.50 6.11 -6.81
C ASP A 79 -4.59 6.95 -5.55
N GLU A 80 -3.91 6.56 -4.50
CA GLU A 80 -3.96 7.21 -3.20
C GLU A 80 -2.56 7.52 -2.70
N ILE A 81 -2.44 8.60 -1.94
CA ILE A 81 -1.19 8.95 -1.24
C ILE A 81 -1.39 8.70 0.24
N LEU A 82 -0.53 7.87 0.81
CA LEU A 82 -0.56 7.53 2.23
C LEU A 82 0.70 8.03 2.90
N THR A 83 0.57 8.66 4.06
CA THR A 83 1.70 9.04 4.89
C THR A 83 1.88 8.02 6.01
N PHE A 84 3.08 7.50 6.15
CA PHE A 84 3.39 6.54 7.19
C PHE A 84 4.89 6.61 7.49
N VAL A 85 5.42 5.63 8.25
CA VAL A 85 6.86 5.59 8.55
C VAL A 85 7.68 5.26 7.29
N PRO A 86 8.94 5.69 7.22
CA PRO A 86 9.81 5.29 6.10
C PRO A 86 10.04 3.78 6.06
N ASN A 87 10.27 3.26 4.87
CA ASN A 87 10.59 1.85 4.65
C ASN A 87 9.51 0.89 5.17
N ALA A 88 8.25 1.28 5.02
CA ALA A 88 7.11 0.48 5.48
C ALA A 88 6.91 -0.76 4.63
N TYR A 89 6.26 -1.75 5.22
CA TYR A 89 5.89 -2.99 4.55
C TYR A 89 4.42 -2.95 4.16
N PHE A 90 4.09 -3.56 3.04
CA PHE A 90 2.74 -3.55 2.48
C PHE A 90 2.35 -4.93 1.99
N THR A 91 1.09 -5.28 2.21
CA THR A 91 0.43 -6.41 1.59
C THR A 91 -1.05 -6.08 1.47
N GLY A 92 -1.85 -6.99 0.94
CA GLY A 92 -3.26 -6.72 0.80
C GLY A 92 -4.06 -7.99 0.54
N ILE A 93 -5.33 -7.90 0.85
CA ILE A 93 -6.27 -9.00 0.69
C ILE A 93 -7.49 -8.50 -0.08
N THR A 94 -8.13 -9.38 -0.81
CA THR A 94 -9.39 -9.09 -1.51
C THR A 94 -10.49 -10.01 -1.01
N GLY A 95 -11.73 -9.61 -1.23
CA GLY A 95 -12.88 -10.47 -0.94
C GLY A 95 -13.04 -11.60 -1.97
N ALA A 96 -12.60 -11.37 -3.19
CA ALA A 96 -12.63 -12.34 -4.30
C ALA A 96 -11.77 -11.80 -5.44
N ASN A 97 -11.16 -12.70 -6.18
CA ASN A 97 -10.30 -12.40 -7.33
C ASN A 97 -9.00 -11.68 -6.93
N ALA A 98 -8.08 -11.63 -7.86
CA ALA A 98 -6.77 -11.01 -7.64
C ALA A 98 -6.73 -9.58 -8.16
N ALA A 99 -5.88 -8.76 -7.56
CA ALA A 99 -5.63 -7.40 -8.02
C ALA A 99 -4.17 -7.04 -7.79
N VAL A 100 -3.55 -6.44 -8.80
CA VAL A 100 -2.15 -6.00 -8.72
C VAL A 100 -2.11 -4.60 -8.12
N VAL A 101 -1.23 -4.41 -7.14
CA VAL A 101 -1.03 -3.13 -6.48
C VAL A 101 0.41 -2.69 -6.67
N TYR A 102 0.60 -1.41 -6.97
CA TYR A 102 1.92 -0.80 -7.10
C TYR A 102 2.09 0.24 -6.01
N ILE A 103 3.25 0.24 -5.36
CA ILE A 103 3.56 1.18 -4.29
C ILE A 103 4.90 1.85 -4.58
N THR A 104 4.89 3.17 -4.65
CA THR A 104 6.08 3.97 -4.87
C THR A 104 6.37 4.80 -3.63
N PRO A 105 7.53 4.60 -2.97
CA PRO A 105 7.91 5.44 -1.84
C PRO A 105 8.37 6.80 -2.31
N GLY A 106 8.10 7.81 -1.51
CA GLY A 106 8.49 9.17 -1.83
C GLY A 106 8.21 10.14 -0.69
N ASP A 107 8.17 11.41 -1.03
CA ASP A 107 7.83 12.44 -0.08
C ASP A 107 7.10 13.56 -0.81
N GLY A 108 6.15 14.16 -0.13
CA GLY A 108 5.44 15.32 -0.62
C GLY A 108 5.96 16.58 0.08
N LEU A 109 6.14 17.62 -0.66
CA LEU A 109 6.65 18.88 -0.11
C LEU A 109 5.57 19.94 -0.06
#